data_6c56cf4e32b922c9770d55e5d3a9d68f
#
_entry.id   6c56cf4e32b922c9770d55e5d3a9d68f
#
_cell.length_a   1.000
_cell.length_b   1.000
_cell.length_c   1.000
_cell.angle_alpha   90.00
_cell.angle_beta   90.00
_cell.angle_gamma   90.00
#
_symmetry.space_group_name_H-M   'P 1'
#
loop_
_entity.id
_entity.type
_entity.pdbx_description
1 polymer ?
#
loop_
_entity_poly.entity_id
_entity_poly.type
_entity_poly.pdbx_seq_one_letter_code
_entity_poly.pdbx_strand_id
1 'polypeptide(L)' 'MSILAINKSKIATNVWFDDNKMYVSLEDGRELSIPIDWFPSLRDATEKQRNNWRFIGNGEGIHWEDLDEDILVENLL' A
#
# COMPACT_ATOMS: atom_id res chain seq x y z
N MET A 1 -16.10 -29.49 15.77
CA MET A 1 -15.40 -28.21 15.70
C MET A 1 -15.32 -27.75 14.25
N SER A 2 -15.68 -26.52 13.99
CA SER A 2 -15.59 -25.98 12.64
C SER A 2 -14.36 -25.10 12.52
N ILE A 3 -13.75 -25.14 11.34
CA ILE A 3 -12.61 -24.31 10.99
C ILE A 3 -13.10 -23.22 10.03
N LEU A 4 -12.93 -21.98 10.42
CA LEU A 4 -13.24 -20.87 9.53
C LEU A 4 -12.10 -20.71 8.55
N ALA A 5 -12.43 -20.77 7.26
CA ALA A 5 -11.53 -20.39 6.18
C ALA A 5 -11.82 -18.94 5.82
N ILE A 6 -10.83 -18.08 5.96
CA ILE A 6 -10.95 -16.67 5.62
C ILE A 6 -10.12 -16.44 4.35
N ASN A 7 -10.78 -15.94 3.31
CA ASN A 7 -10.11 -15.60 2.06
C ASN A 7 -9.47 -14.23 2.21
N LYS A 8 -8.17 -14.22 2.45
CA LYS A 8 -7.40 -12.99 2.52
C LYS A 8 -6.98 -12.56 1.12
N SER A 9 -7.07 -11.27 0.86
CA SER A 9 -6.65 -10.70 -0.41
C SER A 9 -5.27 -10.04 -0.30
N LYS A 10 -4.54 -10.02 -1.42
CA LYS A 10 -3.31 -9.24 -1.60
C LYS A 10 -3.55 -8.05 -2.52
N ILE A 11 -4.81 -7.73 -2.78
CA ILE A 11 -5.20 -6.69 -3.72
C ILE A 11 -5.55 -5.42 -2.96
N ALA A 12 -4.87 -4.34 -3.30
CA ALA A 12 -5.15 -3.03 -2.74
C ALA A 12 -6.26 -2.33 -3.53
N THR A 13 -7.09 -1.59 -2.82
CA THR A 13 -8.18 -0.81 -3.42
C THR A 13 -8.00 0.68 -3.23
N ASN A 14 -7.18 1.11 -2.28
CA ASN A 14 -6.85 2.50 -2.08
C ASN A 14 -5.55 2.67 -1.31
N VAL A 15 -4.90 3.82 -1.46
CA VAL A 15 -3.67 4.20 -0.76
C VAL A 15 -3.78 5.65 -0.33
N TRP A 16 -3.43 5.94 0.91
CA TRP A 16 -3.35 7.32 1.39
C TRP A 16 -2.28 7.45 2.46
N PHE A 17 -1.96 8.67 2.86
CA PHE A 17 -0.86 8.97 3.76
C PHE A 17 -1.28 9.97 4.83
N ASP A 18 -0.65 9.86 6.00
CA ASP A 18 -0.53 10.97 6.93
C ASP A 18 0.97 11.29 7.10
N ASP A 19 1.32 12.07 8.13
CA ASP A 19 2.70 12.51 8.32
C ASP A 19 3.67 11.36 8.66
N ASN A 20 3.16 10.25 9.16
CA ASN A 20 3.97 9.17 9.72
C ASN A 20 3.76 7.82 9.05
N LYS A 21 2.66 7.65 8.35
CA LYS A 21 2.24 6.33 7.87
C LYS A 21 1.68 6.35 6.46
N MET A 22 1.85 5.22 5.80
CA MET A 22 1.14 4.88 4.59
C MET A 22 0.01 3.92 4.95
N TYR A 23 -1.18 4.19 4.43
CA TYR A 23 -2.35 3.35 4.62
C TYR A 23 -2.75 2.70 3.31
N VAL A 24 -3.07 1.43 3.38
CA VAL A 24 -3.51 0.66 2.20
C VAL A 24 -4.77 -0.10 2.56
N SER A 25 -5.85 0.17 1.85
CA SER A 25 -7.08 -0.64 1.96
C SER A 25 -6.97 -1.85 1.06
N LEU A 26 -7.40 -3.00 1.56
CA LEU A 26 -7.43 -4.24 0.82
C LEU A 26 -8.84 -4.61 0.41
N GLU A 27 -8.95 -5.37 -0.65
CA GLU A 27 -10.22 -5.86 -1.19
C GLU A 27 -11.03 -6.66 -0.17
N ASP A 28 -10.37 -7.33 0.77
CA ASP A 28 -11.01 -8.13 1.80
C ASP A 28 -11.53 -7.32 3.00
N GLY A 29 -11.40 -6.01 2.97
CA GLY A 29 -11.90 -5.11 4.00
C GLY A 29 -10.88 -4.70 5.05
N ARG A 30 -9.68 -5.26 5.02
CA ARG A 30 -8.62 -4.83 5.95
C ARG A 30 -7.99 -3.52 5.50
N GLU A 31 -7.48 -2.79 6.48
CA GLU A 31 -6.62 -1.64 6.23
C GLU A 31 -5.25 -1.92 6.84
N LEU A 32 -4.21 -1.68 6.06
CA LEU A 32 -2.83 -1.77 6.53
C LEU A 32 -2.34 -0.38 6.92
N SER A 33 -1.62 -0.30 8.01
CA SER A 33 -1.01 0.93 8.49
C SER A 33 0.49 0.67 8.61
N ILE A 34 1.27 1.27 7.72
CA ILE A 34 2.69 0.98 7.58
C ILE A 34 3.50 2.24 7.89
N PRO A 35 4.51 2.15 8.78
CA PRO A 35 5.40 3.27 9.01
C PRO A 35 6.06 3.73 7.71
N ILE A 36 5.97 5.01 7.41
CA ILE A 36 6.55 5.56 6.18
C ILE A 36 8.08 5.42 6.16
N ASP A 37 8.69 5.28 7.33
CA ASP A 37 10.14 5.07 7.46
C ASP A 37 10.63 3.77 6.84
N TRP A 38 9.73 2.83 6.57
CA TRP A 38 10.10 1.62 5.83
C TRP A 38 10.50 1.92 4.39
N PHE A 39 10.08 3.08 3.87
CA PHE A 39 10.32 3.48 2.48
C PHE A 39 10.92 4.88 2.45
N PRO A 40 12.25 4.99 2.55
CA PRO A 40 12.92 6.30 2.61
C PRO A 40 12.58 7.22 1.44
N SER A 41 12.38 6.68 0.24
CA SER A 41 12.01 7.48 -0.92
C SER A 41 10.65 8.15 -0.74
N LEU A 42 9.69 7.46 -0.10
CA LEU A 42 8.38 8.02 0.20
C LEU A 42 8.45 8.99 1.38
N ARG A 43 9.25 8.65 2.40
CA ARG A 43 9.42 9.51 3.57
C ARG A 43 9.95 10.89 3.17
N ASP A 44 10.92 10.93 2.26
CA ASP A 44 11.60 12.15 1.86
C ASP A 44 10.91 12.87 0.68
N ALA A 45 9.82 12.30 0.18
CA ALA A 45 9.07 12.85 -0.94
C ALA A 45 8.15 13.99 -0.49
N THR A 46 7.78 14.84 -1.45
CA THR A 46 6.74 15.84 -1.22
C THR A 46 5.37 15.16 -1.15
N GLU A 47 4.39 15.85 -0.59
CA GLU A 47 3.01 15.36 -0.56
C GLU A 47 2.49 15.06 -1.96
N LYS A 48 2.80 15.94 -2.91
CA LYS A 48 2.41 15.76 -4.31
C LYS A 48 3.01 14.47 -4.90
N GLN A 49 4.28 14.21 -4.63
CA GLN A 49 4.95 13.01 -5.12
C GLN A 49 4.37 11.75 -4.50
N ARG A 50 4.08 11.76 -3.18
CA ARG A 50 3.46 10.63 -2.49
C ARG A 50 2.08 10.29 -3.05
N ASN A 51 1.33 11.29 -3.43
CA ASN A 51 -0.03 11.12 -3.93
C ASN A 51 -0.09 10.82 -5.42
N ASN A 52 1.04 10.87 -6.11
CA ASN A 52 1.12 10.54 -7.53
C ASN A 52 1.51 9.06 -7.72
N TRP A 53 0.60 8.20 -7.38
CA TRP A 53 0.79 6.75 -7.49
C TRP A 53 -0.28 6.14 -8.41
N ARG A 54 -0.01 4.95 -8.89
CA ARG A 54 -0.97 4.12 -9.62
C ARG A 54 -0.79 2.67 -9.23
N PHE A 55 -1.82 1.88 -9.42
CA PHE A 55 -1.71 0.44 -9.20
C PHE A 55 -0.96 -0.24 -10.35
N ILE A 56 -0.21 -1.27 -9.97
CA ILE A 56 0.35 -2.24 -10.90
C ILE A 56 -0.63 -3.41 -10.94
N GLY A 57 -1.02 -3.83 -12.15
CA GLY A 57 -2.04 -4.86 -12.31
C GLY A 57 -3.37 -4.40 -11.74
N ASN A 58 -4.08 -5.27 -11.04
CA ASN A 58 -5.39 -5.00 -10.45
C ASN A 58 -5.31 -4.55 -8.98
N GLY A 59 -4.19 -4.00 -8.56
CA GLY A 59 -3.95 -3.64 -7.17
C GLY A 59 -2.96 -4.57 -6.46
N GLU A 60 -2.20 -5.35 -7.21
CA GLU A 60 -1.17 -6.25 -6.70
C GLU A 60 0.07 -5.49 -6.27
N GLY A 61 0.33 -4.35 -6.89
CA GLY A 61 1.44 -3.47 -6.58
C GLY A 61 1.04 -2.01 -6.68
N ILE A 62 1.93 -1.15 -6.22
CA ILE A 62 1.76 0.30 -6.24
C ILE A 62 3.04 0.90 -6.83
N HIS A 63 2.88 1.80 -7.79
CA HIS A 63 3.98 2.46 -8.47
C HIS A 63 3.92 3.97 -8.28
N TRP A 64 5.06 4.56 -7.92
CA TRP A 64 5.24 6.02 -7.85
C TRP A 64 6.16 6.46 -8.96
N GLU A 65 5.59 7.15 -9.94
CA GLU A 65 6.31 7.57 -11.15
C GLU A 65 7.47 8.51 -10.85
N ASP A 66 7.23 9.52 -10.00
CA ASP A 66 8.24 10.55 -9.70
C ASP A 66 9.40 10.02 -8.86
N LEU A 67 9.20 8.92 -8.17
CA LEU A 67 10.16 8.35 -7.23
C LEU A 67 10.81 7.07 -7.75
N ASP A 68 10.33 6.58 -8.89
CA ASP A 68 10.73 5.29 -9.44
C ASP A 68 10.66 4.17 -8.38
N GLU A 69 9.57 4.16 -7.62
CA GLU A 69 9.36 3.23 -6.51
C GLU A 69 8.22 2.29 -6.83
N ASP A 70 8.43 0.99 -6.59
CA ASP A 70 7.42 -0.05 -6.73
C ASP A 70 7.31 -0.83 -5.43
N ILE A 71 6.10 -1.05 -4.96
CA ILE A 71 5.84 -1.85 -3.77
C ILE A 71 4.82 -2.92 -4.10
N LEU A 72 5.17 -4.17 -3.82
CA LEU A 72 4.21 -5.26 -3.89
C LEU A 72 3.38 -5.29 -2.61
N VAL A 73 2.06 -5.32 -2.76
CA VAL A 73 1.13 -5.30 -1.62
C VAL A 73 1.36 -6.50 -0.71
N GLU A 74 1.67 -7.67 -1.28
CA GLU A 74 1.91 -8.86 -0.47
C GLU A 74 3.11 -8.71 0.48
N ASN A 75 4.06 -7.83 0.19
CA ASN A 75 5.18 -7.56 1.08
C ASN A 75 4.81 -6.66 2.26
N LEU A 76 3.60 -6.13 2.27
CA LEU A 76 3.09 -5.28 3.35
C LEU A 76 2.22 -6.05 4.34
N LEU A 77 1.82 -7.26 3.99
CA LEU A 77 0.91 -8.07 4.80
C LEU A 77 1.56 -8.64 6.05
#